data_9b1a398d16307dbddc7e141329fe35c7
#
_entry.id   9b1a398d16307dbddc7e141329fe35c7
#
_cell.length_a   1.000
_cell.length_b   1.000
_cell.length_c   1.000
_cell.angle_alpha   90.00
_cell.angle_beta   90.00
_cell.angle_gamma   90.00
#
_symmetry.space_group_name_H-M   'P 1'
#
loop_
_entity.id
_entity.type
_entity.pdbx_description
1 polymer ?
#
loop_
_entity_poly.entity_id
_entity_poly.type
_entity_poly.pdbx_seq_one_letter_code
_entity_poly.pdbx_strand_id
1 'polypeptide(L)'
;KPTLTVQENLEFWANIFGSPSISEIAEKFMIIDLLNSKVGNLSAGQKRRVGLSRLGLTGRRVWLLDEPTVSLDETSVKIFENIIKDHISEDGCALVATHIDLGLENNAQIIDLLKYKANSGELSSSNEAFL
;
A
#
# COMPACT_ATOMS: atom_id res chain seq x y z
N LYS A 1 12.96 5.68 8.88
CA LYS A 1 14.06 5.19 9.74
C LYS A 1 13.49 4.86 11.14
N PRO A 2 13.92 3.77 11.84
CA PRO A 2 13.36 3.37 13.14
C PRO A 2 13.58 4.40 14.25
N THR A 3 14.63 5.22 14.13
CA THR A 3 15.03 6.23 15.11
C THR A 3 14.20 7.51 15.04
N LEU A 4 13.57 7.77 13.90
CA LEU A 4 12.71 8.94 13.68
C LEU A 4 11.32 8.71 14.25
N THR A 5 10.62 9.78 14.59
CA THR A 5 9.19 9.74 14.88
C THR A 5 8.39 9.46 13.60
N VAL A 6 7.12 9.09 13.75
CA VAL A 6 6.20 8.94 12.63
C VAL A 6 6.08 10.25 11.87
N GLN A 7 5.93 11.37 12.58
CA GLN A 7 5.85 12.70 11.99
C GLN A 7 7.08 13.00 11.13
N GLU A 8 8.29 12.86 11.68
CA GLU A 8 9.54 13.11 10.95
C GLU A 8 9.68 12.21 9.70
N ASN A 9 9.20 10.95 9.78
CA ASN A 9 9.18 10.06 8.61
C ASN A 9 8.19 10.54 7.53
N LEU A 10 7.00 11.01 7.92
CA LEU A 10 6.02 11.52 6.98
C LEU A 10 6.47 12.85 6.36
N GLU A 11 7.03 13.77 7.17
CA GLU A 11 7.60 15.03 6.69
C GLU A 11 8.69 14.80 5.66
N PHE A 12 9.57 13.83 5.89
CA PHE A 12 10.60 13.47 4.93
C PHE A 12 10.01 13.08 3.57
N TRP A 13 8.96 12.24 3.56
CA TRP A 13 8.33 11.83 2.31
C TRP A 13 7.48 12.95 1.69
N ALA A 14 6.75 13.71 2.50
CA ALA A 14 5.99 14.86 2.05
C ALA A 14 6.87 15.88 1.32
N ASN A 15 8.07 16.17 1.87
CA ASN A 15 9.03 17.07 1.24
C ASN A 15 9.55 16.52 -0.11
N ILE A 16 9.76 15.20 -0.23
CA ILE A 16 10.21 14.57 -1.49
C ILE A 16 9.12 14.66 -2.56
N PHE A 17 7.87 14.44 -2.19
CA PHE A 17 6.75 14.37 -3.14
C PHE A 17 6.02 15.71 -3.34
N GLY A 18 6.36 16.74 -2.56
CA GLY A 18 5.66 18.01 -2.60
C GLY A 18 4.23 17.95 -2.06
N SER A 19 3.96 17.03 -1.14
CA SER A 19 2.61 16.81 -0.59
C SER A 19 2.25 17.87 0.46
N PRO A 20 1.01 18.40 0.44
CA PRO A 20 0.66 19.58 1.24
C PRO A 20 0.28 19.29 2.69
N SER A 21 -0.22 18.11 3.05
CA SER A 21 -0.80 17.90 4.39
C SER A 21 -0.50 16.53 4.96
N ILE A 22 0.36 16.50 6.00
CA ILE A 22 0.61 15.29 6.78
C ILE A 22 -0.58 14.97 7.68
N SER A 23 -1.27 15.99 8.21
CA SER A 23 -2.38 15.81 9.14
C SER A 23 -3.53 15.02 8.51
N GLU A 24 -3.95 15.38 7.30
CA GLU A 24 -5.01 14.68 6.56
C GLU A 24 -4.65 13.22 6.30
N ILE A 25 -3.40 12.97 5.92
CA ILE A 25 -2.92 11.61 5.70
C ILE A 25 -2.87 10.82 7.02
N ALA A 26 -2.44 11.45 8.10
CA ALA A 26 -2.38 10.82 9.41
C ALA A 26 -3.79 10.46 9.94
N GLU A 27 -4.78 11.31 9.71
CA GLU A 27 -6.18 11.03 10.00
C GLU A 27 -6.72 9.87 9.16
N LYS A 28 -6.55 9.95 7.83
CA LYS A 28 -7.04 8.96 6.86
C LYS A 28 -6.52 7.55 7.17
N PHE A 29 -5.26 7.44 7.61
CA PHE A 29 -4.63 6.15 7.98
C PHE A 29 -4.74 5.81 9.48
N MET A 30 -5.46 6.63 10.27
CA MET A 30 -5.62 6.47 11.72
C MET A 30 -4.28 6.29 12.45
N ILE A 31 -3.34 7.18 12.18
CA ILE A 31 -2.01 7.19 12.80
C ILE A 31 -1.69 8.52 13.51
N ILE A 32 -2.69 9.37 13.71
CA ILE A 32 -2.52 10.69 14.32
C ILE A 32 -1.91 10.57 15.73
N ASP A 33 -2.41 9.63 16.53
CA ASP A 33 -1.94 9.38 17.90
C ASP A 33 -0.52 8.83 17.95
N LEU A 34 0.00 8.39 16.80
CA LEU A 34 1.33 7.81 16.68
C LEU A 34 2.39 8.81 16.23
N LEU A 35 2.00 10.02 15.83
CA LEU A 35 2.90 11.01 15.21
C LEU A 35 4.16 11.27 16.04
N ASN A 36 4.04 11.37 17.36
CA ASN A 36 5.16 11.62 18.26
C ASN A 36 5.92 10.34 18.66
N SER A 37 5.45 9.16 18.27
CA SER A 37 6.09 7.89 18.60
C SER A 37 7.25 7.59 17.64
N LYS A 38 8.35 7.03 18.17
CA LYS A 38 9.43 6.52 17.31
C LYS A 38 8.94 5.30 16.54
N VAL A 39 9.22 5.26 15.24
CA VAL A 39 8.80 4.14 14.36
C VAL A 39 9.33 2.79 14.88
N GLY A 40 10.52 2.77 15.50
CA GLY A 40 11.09 1.57 16.10
C GLY A 40 10.20 0.92 17.16
N ASN A 41 9.45 1.72 17.92
CA ASN A 41 8.61 1.28 19.05
C ASN A 41 7.20 0.83 18.65
N LEU A 42 6.83 0.99 17.37
CA LEU A 42 5.51 0.63 16.88
C LEU A 42 5.35 -0.89 16.74
N SER A 43 4.11 -1.37 16.89
CA SER A 43 3.74 -2.74 16.51
C SER A 43 3.90 -2.98 15.01
N ALA A 44 3.87 -4.24 14.56
CA ALA A 44 3.96 -4.58 13.13
C ALA A 44 2.83 -3.93 12.33
N GLY A 45 1.58 -4.00 12.81
CA GLY A 45 0.42 -3.38 12.16
C GLY A 45 0.52 -1.85 12.12
N GLN A 46 0.95 -1.20 13.21
CA GLN A 46 1.18 0.24 13.22
C GLN A 46 2.28 0.65 12.22
N LYS A 47 3.39 -0.10 12.17
CA LYS A 47 4.45 0.11 11.16
C LYS A 47 3.91 -0.03 9.74
N ARG A 48 3.04 -1.03 9.53
CA ARG A 48 2.43 -1.25 8.21
C ARG A 48 1.54 -0.07 7.81
N ARG A 49 0.67 0.43 8.72
CA ARG A 49 -0.16 1.62 8.46
C ARG A 49 0.69 2.86 8.15
N VAL A 50 1.74 3.12 8.92
CA VAL A 50 2.70 4.20 8.62
C VAL A 50 3.40 3.98 7.28
N GLY A 51 3.71 2.74 6.91
CA GLY A 51 4.27 2.41 5.60
C GLY A 51 3.30 2.74 4.46
N LEU A 52 2.02 2.35 4.60
CA LEU A 52 0.98 2.56 3.60
C LEU A 52 0.57 4.04 3.49
N SER A 53 0.66 4.82 4.56
CA SER A 53 0.30 6.25 4.54
C SER A 53 1.14 7.06 3.53
N ARG A 54 2.31 6.56 3.15
CA ARG A 54 3.12 7.15 2.08
C ARG A 54 2.40 7.18 0.72
N LEU A 55 1.47 6.24 0.47
CA LEU A 55 0.68 6.24 -0.76
C LEU A 55 -0.09 7.56 -0.91
N GLY A 56 -0.72 8.02 0.17
CA GLY A 56 -1.44 9.29 0.18
C GLY A 56 -0.53 10.52 -0.02
N LEU A 57 0.76 10.41 0.33
CA LEU A 57 1.72 11.49 0.14
C LEU A 57 2.28 11.57 -1.27
N THR A 58 2.20 10.48 -2.06
CA THR A 58 2.85 10.43 -3.39
C THR A 58 2.14 11.24 -4.45
N GLY A 59 0.84 11.49 -4.32
CA GLY A 59 0.01 12.07 -5.36
C GLY A 59 -0.05 11.26 -6.67
N ARG A 60 0.35 9.99 -6.64
CA ARG A 60 0.39 9.13 -7.82
C ARG A 60 -0.96 8.52 -8.12
N ARG A 61 -1.38 8.56 -9.38
CA ARG A 61 -2.65 7.99 -9.84
C ARG A 61 -2.63 6.46 -9.92
N VAL A 62 -1.47 5.84 -10.07
CA VAL A 62 -1.34 4.37 -10.18
C VAL A 62 -0.61 3.84 -8.97
N TRP A 63 -1.26 2.94 -8.23
CA TRP A 63 -0.67 2.22 -7.10
C TRP A 63 -0.42 0.76 -7.48
N LEU A 64 0.79 0.28 -7.18
CA LEU A 64 1.17 -1.12 -7.30
C LEU A 64 1.42 -1.66 -5.90
N LEU A 65 0.61 -2.61 -5.47
CA LEU A 65 0.55 -3.08 -4.09
C LEU A 65 0.75 -4.59 -4.05
N ASP A 66 1.76 -5.01 -3.32
CA ASP A 66 2.05 -6.43 -3.09
C ASP A 66 1.78 -6.74 -1.60
N GLU A 67 0.81 -7.64 -1.36
CA GLU A 67 0.33 -8.05 -0.04
C GLU A 67 0.17 -6.87 0.95
N PRO A 68 -0.58 -5.82 0.60
CA PRO A 68 -0.61 -4.59 1.41
C PRO A 68 -1.19 -4.77 2.80
N THR A 69 -2.01 -5.79 3.00
CA THR A 69 -2.76 -6.06 4.23
C THR A 69 -2.05 -6.99 5.21
N VAL A 70 -0.90 -7.54 4.86
CA VAL A 70 -0.10 -8.36 5.78
C VAL A 70 0.18 -7.60 7.07
N SER A 71 -0.06 -8.23 8.22
CA SER A 71 0.08 -7.68 9.57
C SER A 71 -0.96 -6.61 9.97
N LEU A 72 -1.98 -6.37 9.17
CA LEU A 72 -3.11 -5.53 9.54
C LEU A 72 -4.17 -6.37 10.27
N ASP A 73 -4.80 -5.77 11.28
CA ASP A 73 -6.03 -6.27 11.87
C ASP A 73 -7.25 -5.94 10.99
N GLU A 74 -8.40 -6.56 11.25
CA GLU A 74 -9.62 -6.38 10.46
C GLU A 74 -10.03 -4.90 10.33
N THR A 75 -9.87 -4.13 11.40
CA THR A 75 -10.18 -2.69 11.40
C THR A 75 -9.27 -1.94 10.44
N SER A 76 -7.97 -2.22 10.50
CA SER A 76 -6.98 -1.61 9.59
C SER A 76 -7.16 -2.03 8.14
N VAL A 77 -7.62 -3.27 7.89
CA VAL A 77 -7.98 -3.73 6.53
C VAL A 77 -9.14 -2.90 6.00
N LYS A 78 -10.21 -2.71 6.77
CA LYS A 78 -11.37 -1.87 6.36
C LYS A 78 -10.99 -0.41 6.09
N ILE A 79 -10.08 0.15 6.90
CA ILE A 79 -9.55 1.48 6.66
C ILE A 79 -8.86 1.52 5.30
N PHE A 80 -8.02 0.53 5.03
CA PHE A 80 -7.27 0.45 3.78
C PHE A 80 -8.18 0.23 2.56
N GLU A 81 -9.24 -0.60 2.68
CA GLU A 81 -10.29 -0.71 1.66
C GLU A 81 -10.89 0.65 1.29
N ASN A 82 -11.28 1.44 2.31
CA ASN A 82 -11.86 2.76 2.08
C ASN A 82 -10.86 3.71 1.40
N ILE A 83 -9.60 3.66 1.79
CA ILE A 83 -8.54 4.45 1.15
C ILE A 83 -8.38 4.09 -0.33
N ILE A 84 -8.46 2.80 -0.68
CA ILE A 84 -8.43 2.37 -2.08
C ILE A 84 -9.68 2.87 -2.82
N LYS A 85 -10.88 2.75 -2.21
CA LYS A 85 -12.14 3.24 -2.80
C LYS A 85 -12.09 4.75 -3.08
N ASP A 86 -11.59 5.53 -2.11
CA ASP A 86 -11.40 6.96 -2.29
C ASP A 86 -10.45 7.26 -3.44
N HIS A 87 -9.30 6.58 -3.46
CA HIS A 87 -8.31 6.74 -4.52
C HIS A 87 -8.88 6.46 -5.92
N ILE A 88 -9.68 5.40 -6.06
CA ILE A 88 -10.35 5.06 -7.31
C ILE A 88 -11.42 6.11 -7.67
N SER A 89 -12.16 6.63 -6.69
CA SER A 89 -13.17 7.66 -6.90
C SER A 89 -12.58 9.00 -7.38
N GLU A 90 -11.31 9.24 -7.08
CA GLU A 90 -10.51 10.41 -7.49
C GLU A 90 -9.71 10.15 -8.79
N ASP A 91 -10.22 9.28 -9.69
CA ASP A 91 -9.58 8.88 -10.95
C ASP A 91 -8.23 8.14 -10.77
N GLY A 92 -8.00 7.53 -9.63
CA GLY A 92 -6.86 6.65 -9.37
C GLY A 92 -7.08 5.23 -9.88
N CYS A 93 -5.99 4.47 -9.94
CA CYS A 93 -5.99 3.05 -10.28
C CYS A 93 -5.09 2.30 -9.30
N ALA A 94 -5.52 1.12 -8.84
CA ALA A 94 -4.71 0.26 -7.99
C ALA A 94 -4.63 -1.15 -8.58
N LEU A 95 -3.41 -1.68 -8.70
CA LEU A 95 -3.15 -3.08 -8.96
C LEU A 95 -2.69 -3.73 -7.64
N VAL A 96 -3.48 -4.66 -7.13
CA VAL A 96 -3.24 -5.28 -5.82
C VAL A 96 -3.04 -6.78 -5.97
N ALA A 97 -1.86 -7.27 -5.60
CA ALA A 97 -1.64 -8.70 -5.40
C ALA A 97 -1.95 -9.03 -3.94
N THR A 98 -2.93 -9.90 -3.70
CA THR A 98 -3.35 -10.31 -2.36
C THR A 98 -4.07 -11.65 -2.40
N HIS A 99 -4.06 -12.36 -1.29
CA HIS A 99 -4.81 -13.60 -1.10
C HIS A 99 -6.06 -13.41 -0.21
N ILE A 100 -6.32 -12.19 0.23
CA ILE A 100 -7.53 -11.87 1.01
C ILE A 100 -8.50 -11.01 0.20
N ASP A 101 -9.79 -11.19 0.49
CA ASP A 101 -10.83 -10.36 -0.07
C ASP A 101 -10.78 -8.96 0.56
N LEU A 102 -10.66 -7.94 -0.28
CA LEU A 102 -10.66 -6.53 0.11
C LEU A 102 -12.05 -5.87 0.01
N GLY A 103 -13.11 -6.63 -0.18
CA GLY A 103 -14.47 -6.07 -0.31
C GLY A 103 -14.63 -5.09 -1.48
N LEU A 104 -13.83 -5.25 -2.53
CA LEU A 104 -13.79 -4.36 -3.70
C LEU A 104 -14.53 -4.95 -4.92
N GLU A 105 -15.23 -6.07 -4.76
CA GLU A 105 -15.83 -6.88 -5.85
C GLU A 105 -16.63 -6.09 -6.87
N ASN A 106 -17.36 -5.07 -6.43
CA ASN A 106 -18.15 -4.24 -7.32
C ASN A 106 -17.33 -3.22 -8.15
N ASN A 107 -16.07 -3.01 -7.79
CA ASN A 107 -15.20 -1.99 -8.37
C ASN A 107 -13.85 -2.56 -8.83
N ALA A 108 -13.67 -3.88 -8.80
CA ALA A 108 -12.41 -4.52 -9.13
C ALA A 108 -12.59 -5.61 -10.21
N GLN A 109 -11.63 -5.68 -11.11
CA GLN A 109 -11.44 -6.83 -11.98
C GLN A 109 -10.50 -7.82 -11.28
N ILE A 110 -10.99 -9.04 -11.01
CA ILE A 110 -10.17 -10.10 -10.42
C ILE A 110 -9.44 -10.84 -11.54
N ILE A 111 -8.11 -10.91 -11.45
CA ILE A 111 -7.24 -11.65 -12.36
C ILE A 111 -6.70 -12.87 -11.63
N ASP A 112 -7.17 -14.05 -11.99
CA ASP A 112 -6.65 -15.32 -11.48
C ASP A 112 -5.38 -15.73 -12.24
N LEU A 113 -4.24 -15.54 -11.61
CA LEU A 113 -2.94 -15.85 -12.22
C LEU A 113 -2.74 -17.34 -12.53
N LEU A 114 -3.49 -18.25 -11.89
CA LEU A 114 -3.41 -19.68 -12.20
C LEU A 114 -3.84 -19.98 -13.65
N LYS A 115 -4.69 -19.16 -14.23
CA LYS A 115 -5.14 -19.28 -15.64
C LYS A 115 -4.04 -18.93 -16.65
N TYR A 116 -2.97 -18.27 -16.20
CA TYR A 116 -1.87 -17.80 -17.03
C TYR A 116 -0.56 -18.53 -16.77
N LYS A 117 -0.61 -19.71 -16.10
CA LYS A 117 0.58 -20.56 -15.96
C LYS A 117 1.06 -20.99 -17.35
N ALA A 118 2.30 -20.64 -17.68
CA ALA A 118 2.97 -21.20 -18.85
C ALA A 118 3.05 -22.72 -18.73
N ASN A 119 2.70 -23.45 -19.76
CA ASN A 119 2.96 -24.87 -19.84
C ASN A 119 4.47 -25.07 -19.80
N SER A 120 4.95 -25.87 -18.84
CA SER A 120 6.37 -26.14 -18.60
C SER A 120 7.14 -26.74 -19.78
N GLY A 121 6.46 -26.99 -20.92
CA GLY A 121 7.06 -27.46 -22.17
C GLY A 121 7.56 -26.35 -23.12
N GLU A 122 7.16 -25.11 -22.93
CA GLU A 122 7.54 -24.02 -23.84
C GLU A 122 8.69 -23.12 -23.32
N LEU A 123 9.15 -23.33 -22.09
CA LEU A 123 10.20 -22.53 -21.46
C LEU A 123 11.64 -22.98 -21.78
N SER A 124 11.83 -24.02 -22.58
CA SER A 124 13.17 -24.56 -22.84
C SER A 124 13.97 -23.84 -23.93
N SER A 125 13.38 -22.90 -24.66
CA SER A 125 14.08 -22.26 -25.78
C SER A 125 14.33 -20.74 -25.64
N SER A 126 13.83 -20.10 -24.57
CA SER A 126 13.99 -18.63 -24.39
C SER A 126 14.91 -18.22 -23.23
N ASN A 127 15.47 -19.16 -22.47
CA ASN A 127 16.35 -18.83 -21.34
C ASN A 127 17.81 -18.54 -21.72
N GLU A 128 18.20 -18.68 -22.99
CA GLU A 128 19.58 -18.34 -23.44
C GLU A 128 19.78 -16.87 -23.80
N ALA A 129 18.73 -16.03 -23.74
CA ALA A 129 18.82 -14.62 -24.16
C ALA A 129 19.09 -13.62 -23.02
N PHE A 130 19.22 -14.07 -21.76
CA PHE A 130 19.37 -13.18 -20.59
C PHE A 130 20.46 -13.65 -19.59
N LEU A 131 21.55 -14.25 -20.06
CA LEU A 131 22.78 -14.43 -19.27
C LEU A 131 23.94 -13.73 -19.95
#